data_3fa541cdf58e5d63162e5a0ad6284e13
#
_entry.id   3fa541cdf58e5d63162e5a0ad6284e13
#
_cell.length_a   1.000
_cell.length_b   1.000
_cell.length_c   1.000
_cell.angle_alpha   90.00
_cell.angle_beta   90.00
_cell.angle_gamma   90.00
#
_symmetry.space_group_name_H-M   'P 1'
#
loop_
_entity.id
_entity.type
_entity.pdbx_description
1 polymer ?
#
loop_
_entity_poly.entity_id
_entity_poly.type
_entity_poly.pdbx_seq_one_letter_code
_entity_poly.pdbx_strand_id
1 'polypeptide(L)'
;IKIAGHASNFLLNMMTNCSSKLIGILSLVTVLLAGCEAAKFRDAADAEVYGILKQRGSDVLGAEQDYDIRTVWSGRAPDAIPPAEIITERFNDNARVLTLEDALGMAVTNNRAYQLQKETLYLSALSLTGTRHKFVWQPTKSTADLGFVRESDKGLKGDSDLDLTFSKLFKTGGTLTASLANDLVLYFNGKPKVPDITLKLTQPLLRGAGRAIAEEVLTQAERDVVYAVRNFSHYQKTFAIETVSEYFRILQKKDSVRNSYSNYQNLQASRARAEAMVEAQRLPKFQVDQARQEELSSRVKYLAAVESYRAALDAFKQ
;
A
#
# COMPACT_ATOMS: atom_id res chain seq x y z
N ILE A 1 22.32 46.09 -59.96
CA ILE A 1 22.63 46.03 -58.48
C ILE A 1 21.35 46.06 -57.61
N LYS A 2 20.11 46.02 -58.17
CA LYS A 2 18.83 46.06 -57.37
C LYS A 2 18.12 44.74 -57.19
N ILE A 3 18.64 43.61 -57.71
CA ILE A 3 17.96 42.29 -57.64
C ILE A 3 18.46 41.39 -56.51
N ALA A 4 19.68 41.68 -55.96
CA ALA A 4 20.22 40.85 -54.87
C ALA A 4 19.63 41.14 -53.45
N GLY A 5 19.00 42.31 -53.25
CA GLY A 5 18.44 42.69 -51.95
C GLY A 5 17.07 42.03 -51.58
N HIS A 6 16.29 41.63 -52.59
CA HIS A 6 14.96 41.03 -52.33
C HIS A 6 15.04 39.54 -52.01
N ALA A 7 16.01 38.81 -52.52
CA ALA A 7 16.18 37.38 -52.24
C ALA A 7 16.73 37.16 -50.81
N SER A 8 17.59 38.04 -50.31
CA SER A 8 18.12 37.95 -48.96
C SER A 8 17.06 38.20 -47.87
N ASN A 9 16.18 39.18 -48.04
CA ASN A 9 15.10 39.48 -47.11
C ASN A 9 13.99 38.41 -47.12
N PHE A 10 13.75 37.74 -48.26
CA PHE A 10 12.77 36.65 -48.35
C PHE A 10 13.29 35.40 -47.61
N LEU A 11 14.55 35.04 -47.74
CA LEU A 11 15.18 33.92 -47.08
C LEU A 11 15.29 34.20 -45.54
N LEU A 12 15.61 35.42 -45.13
CA LEU A 12 15.68 35.79 -43.72
C LEU A 12 14.29 35.72 -43.04
N ASN A 13 13.25 36.19 -43.69
CA ASN A 13 11.86 36.11 -43.20
C ASN A 13 11.33 34.67 -43.19
N MET A 14 11.78 33.83 -44.08
CA MET A 14 11.40 32.42 -44.13
C MET A 14 12.08 31.60 -43.02
N MET A 15 13.35 31.89 -42.71
CA MET A 15 14.11 31.29 -41.63
C MET A 15 13.59 31.73 -40.24
N THR A 16 13.23 32.99 -40.05
CA THR A 16 12.69 33.50 -38.79
C THR A 16 11.28 32.94 -38.51
N ASN A 17 10.44 32.78 -39.53
CA ASN A 17 9.10 32.20 -39.37
C ASN A 17 9.10 30.67 -39.16
N CYS A 18 10.11 29.97 -39.69
CA CYS A 18 10.29 28.53 -39.43
C CYS A 18 10.85 28.29 -38.00
N SER A 19 11.78 29.13 -37.55
CA SER A 19 12.36 29.06 -36.21
C SER A 19 11.33 29.33 -35.12
N SER A 20 10.42 30.30 -35.27
CA SER A 20 9.40 30.61 -34.27
C SER A 20 8.37 29.51 -34.13
N LYS A 21 8.00 28.82 -35.21
CA LYS A 21 7.10 27.68 -35.20
C LYS A 21 7.74 26.42 -34.59
N LEU A 22 9.02 26.20 -34.86
CA LEU A 22 9.82 25.12 -34.26
C LEU A 22 9.96 25.30 -32.74
N ILE A 23 10.22 26.54 -32.30
CA ILE A 23 10.30 26.90 -30.88
C ILE A 23 8.91 26.70 -30.21
N GLY A 24 7.82 27.06 -30.86
CA GLY A 24 6.46 26.83 -30.36
C GLY A 24 6.11 25.35 -30.21
N ILE A 25 6.50 24.52 -31.16
CA ILE A 25 6.28 23.06 -31.10
C ILE A 25 7.18 22.44 -30.00
N LEU A 26 8.42 22.87 -29.91
CA LEU A 26 9.34 22.37 -28.89
C LEU A 26 8.88 22.76 -27.49
N SER A 27 8.36 23.99 -27.28
CA SER A 27 7.78 24.42 -26.00
C SER A 27 6.50 23.65 -25.66
N LEU A 28 5.66 23.30 -26.63
CA LEU A 28 4.46 22.49 -26.42
C LEU A 28 4.83 21.06 -26.01
N VAL A 29 5.85 20.47 -26.62
CA VAL A 29 6.36 19.14 -26.30
C VAL A 29 6.99 19.11 -24.91
N THR A 30 7.75 20.15 -24.51
CA THR A 30 8.32 20.24 -23.17
C THR A 30 7.25 20.43 -22.08
N VAL A 31 6.16 21.14 -22.35
CA VAL A 31 5.03 21.27 -21.42
C VAL A 31 4.27 19.94 -21.30
N LEU A 32 4.13 19.17 -22.36
CA LEU A 32 3.50 17.84 -22.33
C LEU A 32 4.37 16.79 -21.60
N LEU A 33 5.69 16.90 -21.68
CA LEU A 33 6.63 16.02 -20.98
C LEU A 33 6.80 16.37 -19.49
N ALA A 34 6.63 17.64 -19.11
CA ALA A 34 6.72 18.07 -17.72
C ALA A 34 5.46 17.68 -16.87
N GLY A 35 4.40 17.16 -17.48
CA GLY A 35 3.10 16.94 -16.82
C GLY A 35 2.91 15.60 -16.10
N CYS A 36 3.83 14.65 -16.21
CA CYS A 36 3.64 13.31 -15.64
C CYS A 36 4.53 13.07 -14.40
N GLU A 37 4.32 13.82 -13.34
CA GLU A 37 4.93 13.53 -12.06
C GLU A 37 4.10 12.42 -11.36
N ALA A 38 4.58 11.17 -11.42
CA ALA A 38 3.89 10.00 -10.86
C ALA A 38 3.55 10.18 -9.37
N ALA A 39 4.37 10.92 -8.63
CA ALA A 39 4.14 11.26 -7.22
C ALA A 39 2.83 12.04 -7.04
N LYS A 40 2.55 13.04 -7.87
CA LYS A 40 1.34 13.86 -7.79
C LYS A 40 0.05 13.05 -7.99
N PHE A 41 0.07 12.08 -8.91
CA PHE A 41 -1.09 11.21 -9.14
C PHE A 41 -1.29 10.23 -7.98
N ARG A 42 -0.21 9.72 -7.40
CA ARG A 42 -0.27 8.88 -6.19
C ARG A 42 -0.87 9.66 -5.03
N ASP A 43 -0.37 10.85 -4.75
CA ASP A 43 -0.83 11.67 -3.63
C ASP A 43 -2.31 12.07 -3.80
N ALA A 44 -2.77 12.32 -5.03
CA ALA A 44 -4.17 12.58 -5.34
C ALA A 44 -5.05 11.33 -5.10
N ALA A 45 -4.58 10.14 -5.51
CA ALA A 45 -5.27 8.88 -5.26
C ALA A 45 -5.34 8.56 -3.75
N ASP A 46 -4.24 8.76 -3.02
CA ASP A 46 -4.19 8.58 -1.57
C ASP A 46 -5.19 9.52 -0.86
N ALA A 47 -5.24 10.79 -1.24
CA ALA A 47 -6.17 11.75 -0.66
C ALA A 47 -7.64 11.35 -0.90
N GLU A 48 -7.98 10.85 -2.09
CA GLU A 48 -9.33 10.34 -2.38
C GLU A 48 -9.64 9.09 -1.57
N VAL A 49 -8.72 8.12 -1.50
CA VAL A 49 -8.88 6.86 -0.76
C VAL A 49 -9.10 7.14 0.73
N TYR A 50 -8.25 7.97 1.35
CA TYR A 50 -8.42 8.32 2.76
C TYR A 50 -9.71 9.10 3.02
N GLY A 51 -10.14 9.97 2.09
CA GLY A 51 -11.44 10.65 2.15
C GLY A 51 -12.60 9.65 2.12
N ILE A 52 -12.57 8.63 1.26
CA ILE A 52 -13.58 7.57 1.19
C ILE A 52 -13.61 6.77 2.50
N LEU A 53 -12.45 6.35 3.01
CA LEU A 53 -12.36 5.56 4.24
C LEU A 53 -12.86 6.33 5.46
N LYS A 54 -12.51 7.61 5.57
CA LYS A 54 -12.98 8.50 6.63
C LYS A 54 -14.50 8.64 6.60
N GLN A 55 -15.08 8.93 5.42
CA GLN A 55 -16.53 9.07 5.25
C GLN A 55 -17.25 7.76 5.55
N ARG A 56 -16.84 6.63 4.93
CA ARG A 56 -17.50 5.34 5.13
C ARG A 56 -17.27 4.77 6.52
N GLY A 57 -16.10 5.02 7.12
CA GLY A 57 -15.81 4.67 8.51
C GLY A 57 -16.79 5.37 9.47
N SER A 58 -16.99 6.67 9.31
CA SER A 58 -17.95 7.43 10.08
C SER A 58 -19.40 6.93 9.88
N ASP A 59 -19.82 6.66 8.63
CA ASP A 59 -21.16 6.17 8.32
C ASP A 59 -21.44 4.78 8.93
N VAL A 60 -20.45 3.92 9.01
CA VAL A 60 -20.59 2.51 9.45
C VAL A 60 -20.39 2.35 10.95
N LEU A 61 -19.40 3.04 11.52
CA LEU A 61 -18.96 2.85 12.91
C LEU A 61 -19.45 3.96 13.85
N GLY A 62 -20.02 5.04 13.32
CA GLY A 62 -20.50 6.18 14.10
C GLY A 62 -19.39 7.03 14.73
N ALA A 63 -18.12 6.74 14.41
CA ALA A 63 -16.95 7.47 14.89
C ALA A 63 -15.93 7.65 13.77
N GLU A 64 -15.29 8.80 13.78
CA GLU A 64 -14.22 9.11 12.83
C GLU A 64 -12.96 8.31 13.25
N GLN A 65 -12.43 7.51 12.33
CA GLN A 65 -11.17 6.79 12.51
C GLN A 65 -10.14 7.31 11.51
N ASP A 66 -8.92 7.49 11.98
CA ASP A 66 -7.80 7.84 11.12
C ASP A 66 -7.18 6.55 10.56
N TYR A 67 -7.25 6.41 9.23
CA TYR A 67 -6.71 5.27 8.50
C TYR A 67 -5.42 5.70 7.81
N ASP A 68 -4.28 5.31 8.34
CA ASP A 68 -2.98 5.54 7.73
C ASP A 68 -2.24 4.21 7.53
N ILE A 69 -1.89 3.90 6.28
CA ILE A 69 -1.09 2.71 5.94
C ILE A 69 0.41 2.97 6.00
N ARG A 70 0.82 4.22 6.19
CA ARG A 70 2.24 4.58 6.21
C ARG A 70 2.94 3.92 7.40
N THR A 71 4.13 3.41 7.13
CA THR A 71 5.05 2.83 8.10
C THR A 71 6.28 3.74 8.23
N VAL A 72 7.16 3.45 9.18
CA VAL A 72 8.46 4.13 9.35
C VAL A 72 9.30 4.09 8.05
N TRP A 73 9.05 3.08 7.21
CA TRP A 73 9.75 2.86 5.94
C TRP A 73 9.08 3.50 4.73
N SER A 74 7.89 4.06 4.90
CA SER A 74 7.14 4.68 3.80
C SER A 74 7.90 5.85 3.19
N GLY A 75 7.96 5.89 1.86
CA GLY A 75 8.70 6.91 1.11
C GLY A 75 10.18 6.59 0.86
N ARG A 76 10.72 5.50 1.43
CA ARG A 76 12.07 5.01 1.13
C ARG A 76 11.99 3.89 0.09
N ALA A 77 12.87 3.89 -0.89
CA ALA A 77 12.99 2.78 -1.82
C ALA A 77 13.44 1.50 -1.06
N PRO A 78 12.87 0.33 -1.34
CA PRO A 78 13.24 -0.91 -0.66
C PRO A 78 14.73 -1.21 -0.69
N ASP A 79 15.39 -0.91 -1.81
CA ASP A 79 16.83 -1.11 -2.01
C ASP A 79 17.70 -0.13 -1.18
N ALA A 80 17.10 0.99 -0.73
CA ALA A 80 17.79 2.00 0.09
C ALA A 80 17.73 1.69 1.60
N ILE A 81 17.06 0.60 2.01
CA ILE A 81 16.95 0.18 3.40
C ILE A 81 17.96 -0.94 3.66
N PRO A 82 19.08 -0.66 4.36
CA PRO A 82 20.07 -1.69 4.62
C PRO A 82 19.50 -2.76 5.58
N PRO A 83 19.75 -4.06 5.33
CA PRO A 83 19.27 -5.14 6.19
C PRO A 83 19.69 -4.99 7.66
N ALA A 84 20.87 -4.40 7.90
CA ALA A 84 21.37 -4.15 9.25
C ALA A 84 20.47 -3.20 10.05
N GLU A 85 19.85 -2.19 9.41
CA GLU A 85 18.95 -1.25 10.08
C GLU A 85 17.68 -1.97 10.58
N ILE A 86 17.10 -2.87 9.75
CA ILE A 86 15.93 -3.68 10.12
C ILE A 86 16.27 -4.64 11.28
N ILE A 87 17.46 -5.22 11.24
CA ILE A 87 17.92 -6.16 12.27
C ILE A 87 18.18 -5.41 13.59
N THR A 88 18.83 -4.26 13.56
CA THR A 88 19.16 -3.47 14.76
C THR A 88 17.91 -3.00 15.49
N GLU A 89 16.85 -2.64 14.77
CA GLU A 89 15.58 -2.25 15.34
C GLU A 89 14.87 -3.42 16.04
N ARG A 90 15.03 -4.64 15.55
CA ARG A 90 14.44 -5.86 16.16
C ARG A 90 15.19 -6.37 17.39
N PHE A 91 16.49 -6.16 17.48
CA PHE A 91 17.37 -6.67 18.54
C PHE A 91 17.82 -5.58 19.51
N ASN A 92 16.95 -4.63 19.80
CA ASN A 92 17.25 -3.66 20.84
C ASN A 92 17.19 -4.38 22.20
N ASP A 93 18.37 -4.64 22.79
CA ASP A 93 18.60 -5.51 23.96
C ASP A 93 18.17 -4.86 25.29
N ASN A 94 17.54 -3.72 25.27
CA ASN A 94 17.02 -3.05 26.45
C ASN A 94 15.74 -3.77 26.94
N ALA A 95 15.91 -4.64 27.93
CA ALA A 95 14.80 -5.26 28.64
C ALA A 95 13.84 -4.19 29.17
N ARG A 96 12.74 -3.95 28.46
CA ARG A 96 11.72 -2.98 28.84
C ARG A 96 10.56 -3.71 29.51
N VAL A 97 10.12 -3.18 30.65
CA VAL A 97 8.86 -3.62 31.25
C VAL A 97 7.73 -2.99 30.44
N LEU A 98 6.95 -3.82 29.76
CA LEU A 98 5.81 -3.38 28.97
C LEU A 98 4.55 -3.37 29.83
N THR A 99 3.82 -2.25 29.80
CA THR A 99 2.43 -2.21 30.26
C THR A 99 1.52 -2.84 29.21
N LEU A 100 0.28 -3.15 29.57
CA LEU A 100 -0.70 -3.66 28.60
C LEU A 100 -0.96 -2.67 27.47
N GLU A 101 -1.02 -1.37 27.78
CA GLU A 101 -1.22 -0.30 26.83
C GLU A 101 -0.05 -0.18 25.85
N ASP A 102 1.20 -0.20 26.36
CA ASP A 102 2.41 -0.22 25.54
C ASP A 102 2.44 -1.45 24.62
N ALA A 103 2.08 -2.63 25.13
CA ALA A 103 2.06 -3.86 24.34
C ALA A 103 1.04 -3.79 23.19
N LEU A 104 -0.16 -3.28 23.45
CA LEU A 104 -1.18 -3.06 22.41
C LEU A 104 -0.72 -2.03 21.38
N GLY A 105 -0.16 -0.90 21.84
CA GLY A 105 0.35 0.13 20.93
C GLY A 105 1.46 -0.39 20.02
N MET A 106 2.40 -1.15 20.56
CA MET A 106 3.48 -1.78 19.79
C MET A 106 2.94 -2.84 18.83
N ALA A 107 1.97 -3.66 19.25
CA ALA A 107 1.35 -4.67 18.39
C ALA A 107 0.64 -4.03 17.18
N VAL A 108 -0.15 -2.98 17.40
CA VAL A 108 -0.84 -2.26 16.31
C VAL A 108 0.15 -1.63 15.31
N THR A 109 1.29 -1.14 15.81
CA THR A 109 2.28 -0.44 14.99
C THR A 109 3.18 -1.41 14.20
N ASN A 110 3.61 -2.51 14.84
CA ASN A 110 4.68 -3.36 14.30
C ASN A 110 4.19 -4.71 13.77
N ASN A 111 2.96 -5.13 14.12
CA ASN A 111 2.48 -6.44 13.68
C ASN A 111 2.16 -6.44 12.18
N ARG A 112 2.82 -7.34 11.45
CA ARG A 112 2.68 -7.46 9.98
C ARG A 112 1.27 -7.85 9.55
N ALA A 113 0.59 -8.72 10.31
CA ALA A 113 -0.77 -9.14 9.97
C ALA A 113 -1.76 -7.98 10.14
N TYR A 114 -1.58 -7.15 11.17
CA TYR A 114 -2.39 -5.94 11.35
C TYR A 114 -2.17 -4.94 10.21
N GLN A 115 -0.92 -4.72 9.81
CA GLN A 115 -0.60 -3.84 8.69
C GLN A 115 -1.20 -4.35 7.37
N LEU A 116 -1.12 -5.67 7.11
CA LEU A 116 -1.73 -6.28 5.93
C LEU A 116 -3.26 -6.05 5.86
N GLN A 117 -3.95 -6.10 7.00
CA GLN A 117 -5.39 -5.82 7.04
C GLN A 117 -5.71 -4.34 6.75
N LYS A 118 -4.87 -3.40 7.21
CA LYS A 118 -4.97 -1.99 6.82
C LYS A 118 -4.78 -1.81 5.32
N GLU A 119 -3.77 -2.44 4.75
CA GLU A 119 -3.50 -2.39 3.30
C GLU A 119 -4.66 -2.98 2.49
N THR A 120 -5.25 -4.08 2.96
CA THR A 120 -6.42 -4.70 2.32
C THR A 120 -7.62 -3.74 2.31
N LEU A 121 -7.86 -3.04 3.41
CA LEU A 121 -8.89 -2.00 3.49
C LEU A 121 -8.61 -0.86 2.51
N TYR A 122 -7.36 -0.37 2.47
CA TYR A 122 -6.93 0.66 1.51
C TYR A 122 -7.14 0.21 0.06
N LEU A 123 -6.75 -1.01 -0.30
CA LEU A 123 -6.92 -1.55 -1.65
C LEU A 123 -8.38 -1.66 -2.06
N SER A 124 -9.28 -1.98 -1.14
CA SER A 124 -10.73 -1.97 -1.40
C SER A 124 -11.23 -0.56 -1.76
N ALA A 125 -10.80 0.46 -1.02
CA ALA A 125 -11.14 1.85 -1.32
C ALA A 125 -10.50 2.35 -2.62
N LEU A 126 -9.26 1.96 -2.90
CA LEU A 126 -8.56 2.27 -4.16
C LEU A 126 -9.27 1.63 -5.36
N SER A 127 -9.82 0.42 -5.22
CA SER A 127 -10.65 -0.22 -6.24
C SER A 127 -11.92 0.57 -6.56
N LEU A 128 -12.55 1.17 -5.54
CA LEU A 128 -13.68 2.09 -5.74
C LEU A 128 -13.26 3.34 -6.49
N THR A 129 -12.13 3.97 -6.13
CA THR A 129 -11.57 5.12 -6.87
C THR A 129 -11.32 4.75 -8.34
N GLY A 130 -10.69 3.59 -8.60
CA GLY A 130 -10.49 3.09 -9.97
C GLY A 130 -11.81 2.85 -10.73
N THR A 131 -12.86 2.39 -10.04
CA THR A 131 -14.18 2.20 -10.63
C THR A 131 -14.85 3.53 -10.95
N ARG A 132 -14.77 4.52 -10.05
CA ARG A 132 -15.25 5.90 -10.29
C ARG A 132 -14.55 6.55 -11.48
N HIS A 133 -13.25 6.32 -11.60
CA HIS A 133 -12.44 6.87 -12.68
C HIS A 133 -12.93 6.43 -14.07
N LYS A 134 -13.53 5.21 -14.22
CA LYS A 134 -14.10 4.76 -15.49
C LYS A 134 -15.23 5.65 -16.01
N PHE A 135 -15.90 6.43 -15.16
CA PHE A 135 -16.97 7.34 -15.53
C PHE A 135 -16.50 8.79 -15.77
N VAL A 136 -15.19 9.05 -15.64
CA VAL A 136 -14.57 10.34 -15.96
C VAL A 136 -14.05 10.30 -17.40
N TRP A 137 -13.72 11.44 -18.00
CA TRP A 137 -13.04 11.50 -19.27
C TRP A 137 -11.68 10.83 -19.22
N GLN A 138 -11.46 9.89 -20.12
CA GLN A 138 -10.22 9.13 -20.22
C GLN A 138 -9.58 9.28 -21.58
N PRO A 139 -8.26 9.53 -21.67
CA PRO A 139 -7.52 9.37 -22.91
C PRO A 139 -7.47 7.87 -23.27
N THR A 140 -8.09 7.49 -24.40
CA THR A 140 -8.16 6.07 -24.82
C THR A 140 -7.08 5.74 -25.82
N LYS A 141 -6.65 6.72 -26.62
CA LYS A 141 -5.60 6.58 -27.60
C LYS A 141 -4.86 7.91 -27.74
N SER A 142 -3.55 7.87 -27.67
CA SER A 142 -2.67 8.98 -28.04
C SER A 142 -1.50 8.40 -28.83
N THR A 143 -1.50 8.64 -30.16
CA THR A 143 -0.39 8.30 -31.03
C THR A 143 0.13 9.57 -31.66
N ALA A 144 1.43 9.73 -31.64
CA ALA A 144 2.13 10.79 -32.34
C ALA A 144 3.21 10.09 -33.19
N ASP A 145 3.09 10.15 -34.50
CA ASP A 145 4.06 9.60 -35.44
C ASP A 145 4.69 10.75 -36.23
N LEU A 146 6.01 10.78 -36.27
CA LEU A 146 6.77 11.80 -37.00
C LEU A 146 7.62 11.11 -38.07
N GLY A 147 7.21 11.20 -39.29
CA GLY A 147 7.92 10.69 -40.47
C GLY A 147 8.57 11.81 -41.29
N PHE A 148 9.81 11.62 -41.72
CA PHE A 148 10.46 12.49 -42.69
C PHE A 148 10.86 11.66 -43.90
N VAL A 149 10.25 11.95 -45.03
CA VAL A 149 10.54 11.30 -46.31
C VAL A 149 11.11 12.32 -47.31
N ARG A 150 12.25 12.00 -47.86
CA ARG A 150 12.83 12.79 -48.93
C ARG A 150 12.36 12.23 -50.26
N GLU A 151 11.48 12.97 -50.93
CA GLU A 151 11.01 12.62 -52.25
C GLU A 151 11.94 13.26 -53.30
N SER A 152 12.47 12.46 -54.21
CA SER A 152 13.58 12.84 -55.13
C SER A 152 13.27 14.05 -56.02
N ASP A 153 12.00 14.34 -56.31
CA ASP A 153 11.56 15.44 -57.19
C ASP A 153 10.84 16.60 -56.50
N LYS A 154 10.45 16.47 -55.24
CA LYS A 154 9.59 17.45 -54.55
C LYS A 154 10.15 18.00 -53.24
N GLY A 155 11.36 17.63 -52.87
CA GLY A 155 11.97 18.10 -51.64
C GLY A 155 11.67 17.25 -50.40
N LEU A 156 11.88 17.81 -49.21
CA LEU A 156 11.67 17.17 -47.93
C LEU A 156 10.18 17.19 -47.56
N LYS A 157 9.56 16.02 -47.42
CA LYS A 157 8.20 15.85 -46.90
C LYS A 157 8.26 15.41 -45.43
N GLY A 158 7.72 16.22 -44.55
CA GLY A 158 7.48 15.83 -43.16
C GLY A 158 6.04 15.31 -43.05
N ASP A 159 5.87 14.13 -42.51
CA ASP A 159 4.60 13.53 -42.17
C ASP A 159 4.47 13.42 -40.68
N SER A 160 3.38 13.91 -40.12
CA SER A 160 3.18 13.85 -38.67
C SER A 160 1.70 13.53 -38.40
N ASP A 161 1.46 12.34 -37.90
CA ASP A 161 0.13 11.87 -37.50
C ASP A 161 -0.02 12.05 -35.99
N LEU A 162 -0.96 12.89 -35.59
CA LEU A 162 -1.37 13.06 -34.21
C LEU A 162 -2.81 12.57 -34.04
N ASP A 163 -3.00 11.50 -33.29
CA ASP A 163 -4.31 10.91 -33.03
C ASP A 163 -4.59 10.94 -31.51
N LEU A 164 -5.49 11.82 -31.09
CA LEU A 164 -5.90 11.96 -29.69
C LEU A 164 -7.35 11.55 -29.57
N THR A 165 -7.62 10.51 -28.80
CA THR A 165 -8.99 10.03 -28.54
C THR A 165 -9.29 10.06 -27.05
N PHE A 166 -10.36 10.73 -26.69
CA PHE A 166 -10.91 10.76 -25.34
C PHE A 166 -12.26 10.05 -25.33
N SER A 167 -12.49 9.23 -24.31
CA SER A 167 -13.78 8.58 -24.11
C SER A 167 -14.33 8.84 -22.71
N LYS A 168 -15.67 8.87 -22.64
CA LYS A 168 -16.40 8.98 -21.37
C LYS A 168 -17.54 7.99 -21.35
N LEU A 169 -17.57 7.14 -20.32
CA LEU A 169 -18.69 6.26 -20.04
C LEU A 169 -19.74 7.03 -19.23
N PHE A 170 -20.99 7.05 -19.72
CA PHE A 170 -22.10 7.61 -18.97
C PHE A 170 -22.75 6.57 -18.06
N LYS A 171 -23.34 7.05 -16.98
CA LYS A 171 -24.11 6.23 -16.04
C LYS A 171 -25.32 5.51 -16.67
N THR A 172 -25.74 5.92 -17.87
CA THR A 172 -26.78 5.26 -18.67
C THR A 172 -26.27 4.08 -19.49
N GLY A 173 -24.96 3.81 -19.44
CA GLY A 173 -24.28 2.81 -20.27
C GLY A 173 -23.84 3.31 -21.64
N GLY A 174 -24.15 4.57 -21.98
CA GLY A 174 -23.68 5.21 -23.21
C GLY A 174 -22.22 5.61 -23.14
N THR A 175 -21.54 5.63 -24.28
CA THR A 175 -20.15 6.06 -24.40
C THR A 175 -20.06 7.22 -25.39
N LEU A 176 -19.47 8.33 -24.96
CA LEU A 176 -19.09 9.46 -25.81
C LEU A 176 -17.59 9.37 -26.09
N THR A 177 -17.25 9.33 -27.36
CA THR A 177 -15.86 9.35 -27.83
C THR A 177 -15.64 10.63 -28.63
N ALA A 178 -14.60 11.37 -28.26
CA ALA A 178 -14.11 12.53 -29.01
C ALA A 178 -12.72 12.22 -29.54
N SER A 179 -12.54 12.21 -30.85
CA SER A 179 -11.25 11.99 -31.50
C SER A 179 -10.85 13.22 -32.29
N LEU A 180 -9.58 13.59 -32.12
CA LEU A 180 -8.88 14.59 -32.89
C LEU A 180 -7.81 13.87 -33.71
N ALA A 181 -8.04 13.74 -35.00
CA ALA A 181 -7.05 13.23 -35.92
C ALA A 181 -6.47 14.42 -36.71
N ASN A 182 -5.16 14.58 -36.62
CA ASN A 182 -4.46 15.62 -37.33
C ASN A 182 -3.30 15.02 -38.10
N ASP A 183 -3.58 14.71 -39.40
CA ASP A 183 -2.55 14.39 -40.37
C ASP A 183 -1.83 15.66 -40.78
N LEU A 184 -0.87 16.11 -39.99
CA LEU A 184 -0.07 17.26 -40.31
C LEU A 184 1.01 16.87 -41.33
N VAL A 185 0.63 16.75 -42.58
CA VAL A 185 1.60 16.69 -43.69
C VAL A 185 2.11 18.12 -43.93
N LEU A 186 3.29 18.39 -43.37
CA LEU A 186 4.02 19.61 -43.67
C LEU A 186 4.57 19.52 -45.10
N TYR A 187 3.70 19.82 -46.07
CA TYR A 187 4.21 20.17 -47.38
C TYR A 187 4.78 21.59 -47.31
N PHE A 188 6.05 21.75 -47.61
CA PHE A 188 6.68 23.07 -47.78
C PHE A 188 6.09 23.93 -48.91
N ASN A 189 5.00 23.46 -49.54
CA ASN A 189 4.28 24.11 -50.64
C ASN A 189 2.96 24.82 -50.23
N GLY A 190 2.76 25.05 -48.94
CA GLY A 190 1.78 26.03 -48.44
C GLY A 190 0.30 25.63 -48.49
N LYS A 191 -0.06 24.35 -48.60
CA LYS A 191 -1.46 23.92 -48.50
C LYS A 191 -1.86 23.68 -47.06
N PRO A 192 -2.85 24.40 -46.48
CA PRO A 192 -3.32 24.15 -45.12
C PRO A 192 -4.09 22.82 -45.08
N LYS A 193 -3.80 21.97 -44.09
CA LYS A 193 -4.66 20.85 -43.69
C LYS A 193 -5.53 21.24 -42.53
N VAL A 194 -6.76 20.83 -42.54
CA VAL A 194 -7.73 21.05 -41.48
C VAL A 194 -7.75 19.81 -40.57
N PRO A 195 -7.61 19.94 -39.27
CA PRO A 195 -7.73 18.81 -38.33
C PRO A 195 -9.14 18.23 -38.42
N ASP A 196 -9.26 16.91 -38.40
CA ASP A 196 -10.53 16.22 -38.31
C ASP A 196 -10.94 15.98 -36.87
N ILE A 197 -12.10 16.52 -36.48
CA ILE A 197 -12.68 16.35 -35.17
C ILE A 197 -13.92 15.48 -35.31
N THR A 198 -13.87 14.27 -34.74
CA THR A 198 -15.00 13.33 -34.77
C THR A 198 -15.58 13.14 -33.38
N LEU A 199 -16.88 13.36 -33.23
CA LEU A 199 -17.67 13.07 -32.04
C LEU A 199 -18.58 11.87 -32.31
N LYS A 200 -18.41 10.79 -31.53
CA LYS A 200 -19.22 9.57 -31.62
C LYS A 200 -19.93 9.30 -30.32
N LEU A 201 -21.25 9.27 -30.34
CA LEU A 201 -22.10 8.84 -29.23
C LEU A 201 -22.64 7.44 -29.50
N THR A 202 -22.36 6.49 -28.63
CA THR A 202 -22.88 5.13 -28.72
C THR A 202 -23.72 4.85 -27.47
N GLN A 203 -25.01 4.53 -27.66
CA GLN A 203 -25.95 4.21 -26.57
C GLN A 203 -26.47 2.79 -26.78
N PRO A 204 -26.21 1.83 -25.88
CA PRO A 204 -26.85 0.52 -25.92
C PRO A 204 -28.35 0.68 -25.62
N LEU A 205 -29.20 -0.01 -26.38
CA LEU A 205 -30.66 0.05 -26.25
C LEU A 205 -31.25 -1.20 -25.60
N LEU A 206 -30.52 -2.34 -25.64
CA LEU A 206 -30.95 -3.63 -25.15
C LEU A 206 -30.03 -4.10 -24.00
N ARG A 207 -29.06 -4.96 -24.31
CA ARG A 207 -28.13 -5.50 -23.33
C ARG A 207 -27.14 -4.40 -22.86
N GLY A 208 -27.06 -4.19 -21.54
CA GLY A 208 -26.19 -3.15 -20.97
C GLY A 208 -26.83 -1.74 -20.95
N ALA A 209 -28.09 -1.62 -21.40
CA ALA A 209 -28.83 -0.36 -21.34
C ALA A 209 -29.39 -0.12 -19.92
N GLY A 210 -29.45 1.15 -19.57
CA GLY A 210 -30.10 1.59 -18.34
C GLY A 210 -29.14 1.82 -17.19
N ARG A 211 -29.51 2.78 -16.36
CA ARG A 211 -28.69 3.26 -15.24
C ARG A 211 -28.40 2.17 -14.22
N ALA A 212 -29.41 1.38 -13.85
CA ALA A 212 -29.27 0.32 -12.86
C ALA A 212 -28.22 -0.73 -13.24
N ILE A 213 -28.12 -1.05 -14.54
CA ILE A 213 -27.15 -2.04 -15.04
C ILE A 213 -25.76 -1.42 -15.18
N ALA A 214 -25.69 -0.19 -15.71
CA ALA A 214 -24.41 0.48 -15.93
C ALA A 214 -23.71 0.92 -14.62
N GLU A 215 -24.50 1.33 -13.62
CA GLU A 215 -23.98 1.72 -12.31
C GLU A 215 -23.78 0.54 -11.35
N GLU A 216 -24.24 -0.69 -11.64
CA GLU A 216 -24.16 -1.82 -10.70
C GLU A 216 -22.71 -2.11 -10.25
N VAL A 217 -21.74 -2.01 -11.18
CA VAL A 217 -20.32 -2.18 -10.85
C VAL A 217 -19.85 -1.14 -9.83
N LEU A 218 -20.31 0.11 -9.96
CA LEU A 218 -19.99 1.18 -9.01
C LEU A 218 -20.68 0.94 -7.66
N THR A 219 -21.96 0.57 -7.69
CA THR A 219 -22.74 0.25 -6.48
C THR A 219 -22.13 -0.91 -5.72
N GLN A 220 -21.67 -1.95 -6.42
CA GLN A 220 -21.00 -3.09 -5.81
C GLN A 220 -19.65 -2.67 -5.19
N ALA A 221 -18.84 -1.89 -5.90
CA ALA A 221 -17.59 -1.39 -5.35
C ALA A 221 -17.80 -0.51 -4.09
N GLU A 222 -18.89 0.26 -4.03
CA GLU A 222 -19.26 1.02 -2.83
C GLU A 222 -19.66 0.10 -1.65
N ARG A 223 -20.41 -0.98 -1.91
CA ARG A 223 -20.75 -2.00 -0.90
C ARG A 223 -19.50 -2.72 -0.40
N ASP A 224 -18.57 -3.04 -1.29
CA ASP A 224 -17.33 -3.74 -0.95
C ASP A 224 -16.47 -2.92 0.03
N VAL A 225 -16.40 -1.60 -0.13
CA VAL A 225 -15.74 -0.71 0.84
C VAL A 225 -16.44 -0.77 2.20
N VAL A 226 -17.77 -0.74 2.24
CA VAL A 226 -18.53 -0.86 3.50
C VAL A 226 -18.24 -2.19 4.20
N TYR A 227 -18.18 -3.28 3.45
CA TYR A 227 -17.83 -4.58 4.01
C TYR A 227 -16.38 -4.64 4.48
N ALA A 228 -15.46 -4.05 3.73
CA ALA A 228 -14.06 -3.97 4.14
C ALA A 228 -13.88 -3.18 5.45
N VAL A 229 -14.59 -2.06 5.63
CA VAL A 229 -14.58 -1.29 6.89
C VAL A 229 -15.11 -2.12 8.06
N ARG A 230 -16.22 -2.83 7.88
CA ARG A 230 -16.79 -3.72 8.91
C ARG A 230 -15.84 -4.85 9.28
N ASN A 231 -15.25 -5.50 8.28
CA ASN A 231 -14.29 -6.58 8.48
C ASN A 231 -13.04 -6.09 9.21
N PHE A 232 -12.53 -4.92 8.85
CA PHE A 232 -11.39 -4.32 9.54
C PHE A 232 -11.72 -3.98 11.00
N SER A 233 -12.88 -3.40 11.27
CA SER A 233 -13.32 -3.12 12.65
C SER A 233 -13.48 -4.39 13.49
N HIS A 234 -14.02 -5.45 12.88
CA HIS A 234 -14.10 -6.76 13.56
C HIS A 234 -12.69 -7.31 13.85
N TYR A 235 -11.80 -7.23 12.86
CA TYR A 235 -10.41 -7.65 13.01
C TYR A 235 -9.69 -6.89 14.13
N GLN A 236 -9.86 -5.56 14.22
CA GLN A 236 -9.28 -4.75 15.29
C GLN A 236 -9.69 -5.26 16.68
N LYS A 237 -10.97 -5.58 16.86
CA LYS A 237 -11.47 -6.11 18.14
C LYS A 237 -10.90 -7.47 18.48
N THR A 238 -10.87 -8.38 17.50
CA THR A 238 -10.32 -9.72 17.67
C THR A 238 -8.81 -9.65 17.97
N PHE A 239 -8.08 -8.87 17.22
CA PHE A 239 -6.65 -8.66 17.42
C PHE A 239 -6.32 -8.09 18.82
N ALA A 240 -7.11 -7.11 19.28
CA ALA A 240 -6.94 -6.57 20.64
C ALA A 240 -7.18 -7.63 21.71
N ILE A 241 -8.25 -8.45 21.57
CA ILE A 241 -8.56 -9.53 22.53
C ILE A 241 -7.45 -10.59 22.52
N GLU A 242 -6.94 -10.98 21.35
CA GLU A 242 -5.85 -11.94 21.21
C GLU A 242 -4.57 -11.42 21.88
N THR A 243 -4.17 -10.17 21.60
CA THR A 243 -2.99 -9.54 22.20
C THR A 243 -3.10 -9.45 23.74
N VAL A 244 -4.27 -9.05 24.24
CA VAL A 244 -4.54 -8.99 25.69
C VAL A 244 -4.47 -10.40 26.31
N SER A 245 -5.05 -11.38 25.67
CA SER A 245 -5.05 -12.77 26.15
C SER A 245 -3.63 -13.34 26.21
N GLU A 246 -2.82 -13.10 25.18
CA GLU A 246 -1.42 -13.52 25.15
C GLU A 246 -0.59 -12.81 26.24
N TYR A 247 -0.80 -11.51 26.45
CA TYR A 247 -0.15 -10.75 27.52
C TYR A 247 -0.42 -11.36 28.89
N PHE A 248 -1.69 -11.65 29.23
CA PHE A 248 -2.03 -12.28 30.50
C PHE A 248 -1.53 -13.73 30.59
N ARG A 249 -1.46 -14.46 29.46
CA ARG A 249 -0.88 -15.80 29.41
C ARG A 249 0.60 -15.81 29.75
N ILE A 250 1.35 -14.78 29.34
CA ILE A 250 2.75 -14.60 29.72
C ILE A 250 2.87 -14.33 31.22
N LEU A 251 2.03 -13.45 31.79
CA LEU A 251 2.02 -13.20 33.21
C LEU A 251 1.72 -14.47 34.03
N GLN A 252 0.74 -15.27 33.59
CA GLN A 252 0.43 -16.56 34.22
C GLN A 252 1.62 -17.52 34.18
N LYS A 253 2.34 -17.58 33.06
CA LYS A 253 3.55 -18.42 32.94
C LYS A 253 4.67 -17.92 33.86
N LYS A 254 4.84 -16.61 33.98
CA LYS A 254 5.78 -16.00 34.93
C LYS A 254 5.46 -16.43 36.37
N ASP A 255 4.18 -16.38 36.75
CA ASP A 255 3.75 -16.83 38.09
C ASP A 255 3.94 -18.34 38.29
N SER A 256 3.71 -19.14 37.23
CA SER A 256 4.01 -20.59 37.24
C SER A 256 5.50 -20.88 37.53
N VAL A 257 6.40 -20.11 36.89
CA VAL A 257 7.85 -20.20 37.19
C VAL A 257 8.13 -19.90 38.64
N ARG A 258 7.56 -18.82 39.19
CA ARG A 258 7.71 -18.43 40.57
C ARG A 258 7.23 -19.51 41.55
N ASN A 259 6.03 -20.07 41.28
CA ASN A 259 5.45 -21.13 42.12
C ASN A 259 6.28 -22.43 42.04
N SER A 260 6.75 -22.80 40.85
CA SER A 260 7.60 -24.00 40.66
C SER A 260 8.96 -23.83 41.38
N TYR A 261 9.53 -22.62 41.37
CA TYR A 261 10.75 -22.32 42.07
C TYR A 261 10.57 -22.41 43.57
N SER A 262 9.50 -21.82 44.13
CA SER A 262 9.20 -21.89 45.56
C SER A 262 8.97 -23.32 46.02
N ASN A 263 8.28 -24.15 45.22
CA ASN A 263 8.11 -25.59 45.50
C ASN A 263 9.44 -26.32 45.48
N TYR A 264 10.33 -26.06 44.53
CA TYR A 264 11.68 -26.62 44.49
C TYR A 264 12.49 -26.28 45.75
N GLN A 265 12.48 -24.99 46.20
CA GLN A 265 13.14 -24.58 47.42
C GLN A 265 12.59 -25.28 48.68
N ASN A 266 11.26 -25.46 48.77
CA ASN A 266 10.63 -26.17 49.89
C ASN A 266 11.04 -27.64 49.93
N LEU A 267 11.16 -28.30 48.78
CA LEU A 267 11.58 -29.70 48.71
C LEU A 267 13.08 -29.87 48.97
N GLN A 268 13.92 -28.90 48.62
CA GLN A 268 15.31 -28.86 49.07
C GLN A 268 15.42 -28.81 50.59
N ALA A 269 14.66 -27.92 51.23
CA ALA A 269 14.62 -27.83 52.69
C ALA A 269 14.07 -29.09 53.35
N SER A 270 13.05 -29.74 52.71
CA SER A 270 12.51 -31.02 53.20
C SER A 270 13.54 -32.16 53.12
N ARG A 271 14.29 -32.24 52.01
CA ARG A 271 15.39 -33.22 51.90
C ARG A 271 16.46 -32.99 52.97
N ALA A 272 16.93 -31.76 53.15
CA ALA A 272 17.93 -31.46 54.17
C ALA A 272 17.47 -31.82 55.60
N ARG A 273 16.17 -31.63 55.88
CA ARG A 273 15.56 -32.05 57.13
C ARG A 273 15.51 -33.57 57.29
N ALA A 274 15.16 -34.29 56.20
CA ALA A 274 15.15 -35.77 56.22
C ALA A 274 16.56 -36.35 56.43
N GLU A 275 17.59 -35.77 55.76
CA GLU A 275 18.99 -36.15 55.96
C GLU A 275 19.42 -35.99 57.43
N ALA A 276 19.16 -34.84 58.05
CA ALA A 276 19.47 -34.58 59.47
C ALA A 276 18.73 -35.55 60.41
N MET A 277 17.47 -35.93 60.08
CA MET A 277 16.71 -36.88 60.89
C MET A 277 17.23 -38.31 60.74
N VAL A 278 17.78 -38.71 59.60
CA VAL A 278 18.43 -40.03 59.40
C VAL A 278 19.75 -40.06 60.13
N GLU A 279 20.54 -38.99 60.11
CA GLU A 279 21.76 -38.87 60.94
C GLU A 279 21.49 -39.03 62.40
N ALA A 280 20.36 -38.46 62.87
CA ALA A 280 19.89 -38.58 64.26
C ALA A 280 19.23 -39.95 64.53
N GLN A 281 19.26 -40.92 63.62
CA GLN A 281 18.62 -42.25 63.72
C GLN A 281 17.10 -42.20 63.97
N ARG A 282 16.42 -41.11 63.60
CA ARG A 282 14.96 -40.92 63.80
C ARG A 282 14.13 -41.30 62.58
N LEU A 283 14.76 -41.46 61.40
CA LEU A 283 14.10 -41.85 60.14
C LEU A 283 14.88 -42.95 59.41
N PRO A 284 14.21 -43.85 58.68
CA PRO A 284 14.85 -44.84 57.85
C PRO A 284 15.43 -44.19 56.59
N LYS A 285 16.54 -44.72 56.06
CA LYS A 285 17.33 -44.16 54.95
C LYS A 285 16.53 -44.00 53.65
N PHE A 286 15.59 -44.91 53.38
CA PHE A 286 14.76 -44.83 52.12
C PHE A 286 13.92 -43.55 52.04
N GLN A 287 13.58 -42.88 53.14
CA GLN A 287 12.86 -41.63 53.13
C GLN A 287 13.71 -40.47 52.64
N VAL A 288 15.04 -40.51 52.82
CA VAL A 288 15.94 -39.53 52.20
C VAL A 288 15.99 -39.74 50.69
N ASP A 289 16.02 -40.98 50.22
CA ASP A 289 16.01 -41.28 48.79
C ASP A 289 14.70 -40.83 48.12
N GLN A 290 13.56 -40.98 48.84
CA GLN A 290 12.28 -40.48 48.38
C GLN A 290 12.27 -38.94 48.33
N ALA A 291 12.71 -38.26 49.36
CA ALA A 291 12.78 -36.80 49.40
C ALA A 291 13.70 -36.24 48.29
N ARG A 292 14.81 -36.96 47.99
CA ARG A 292 15.71 -36.61 46.87
C ARG A 292 15.04 -36.78 45.53
N GLN A 293 14.28 -37.84 45.35
CA GLN A 293 13.53 -38.05 44.11
C GLN A 293 12.48 -36.95 43.89
N GLU A 294 11.77 -36.54 44.95
CA GLU A 294 10.79 -35.44 44.92
C GLU A 294 11.45 -34.10 44.56
N GLU A 295 12.61 -33.79 45.18
CA GLU A 295 13.40 -32.60 44.86
C GLU A 295 13.80 -32.59 43.37
N LEU A 296 14.37 -33.69 42.85
CA LEU A 296 14.83 -33.80 41.49
C LEU A 296 13.64 -33.63 40.51
N SER A 297 12.50 -34.26 40.81
CA SER A 297 11.26 -34.11 40.05
C SER A 297 10.79 -32.66 40.00
N SER A 298 10.83 -31.98 41.16
CA SER A 298 10.44 -30.56 41.22
C SER A 298 11.43 -29.65 40.48
N ARG A 299 12.72 -29.96 40.50
CA ARG A 299 13.72 -29.23 39.71
C ARG A 299 13.44 -29.33 38.20
N VAL A 300 13.09 -30.53 37.71
CA VAL A 300 12.71 -30.71 36.30
C VAL A 300 11.47 -29.88 35.97
N LYS A 301 10.45 -29.87 36.80
CA LYS A 301 9.22 -29.06 36.63
C LYS A 301 9.55 -27.55 36.59
N TYR A 302 10.42 -27.08 37.47
CA TYR A 302 10.88 -25.69 37.47
C TYR A 302 11.59 -25.32 36.14
N LEU A 303 12.54 -26.15 35.71
CA LEU A 303 13.25 -25.91 34.45
C LEU A 303 12.28 -25.90 33.23
N ALA A 304 11.34 -26.84 33.19
CA ALA A 304 10.30 -26.87 32.16
C ALA A 304 9.42 -25.62 32.15
N ALA A 305 9.08 -25.12 33.37
CA ALA A 305 8.30 -23.86 33.47
C ALA A 305 9.10 -22.64 32.95
N VAL A 306 10.43 -22.57 33.25
CA VAL A 306 11.30 -21.51 32.72
C VAL A 306 11.36 -21.53 31.21
N GLU A 307 11.57 -22.71 30.62
CA GLU A 307 11.63 -22.83 29.16
C GLU A 307 10.28 -22.51 28.51
N SER A 308 9.16 -22.94 29.11
CA SER A 308 7.81 -22.58 28.63
C SER A 308 7.53 -21.07 28.69
N TYR A 309 8.06 -20.39 29.71
CA TYR A 309 7.96 -18.93 29.82
C TYR A 309 8.78 -18.22 28.77
N ARG A 310 10.04 -18.66 28.55
CA ARG A 310 10.91 -18.09 27.50
C ARG A 310 10.30 -18.27 26.12
N ALA A 311 9.83 -19.47 25.81
CA ALA A 311 9.19 -19.75 24.52
C ALA A 311 7.93 -18.86 24.30
N ALA A 312 7.16 -18.59 25.36
CA ALA A 312 6.02 -17.70 25.27
C ALA A 312 6.42 -16.23 25.05
N LEU A 313 7.49 -15.77 25.68
CA LEU A 313 8.04 -14.42 25.42
C LEU A 313 8.49 -14.25 23.97
N ASP A 314 9.16 -15.25 23.42
CA ASP A 314 9.65 -15.20 22.06
C ASP A 314 8.50 -15.27 21.04
N ALA A 315 7.47 -16.06 21.32
CA ALA A 315 6.26 -16.09 20.48
C ALA A 315 5.50 -14.75 20.53
N PHE A 316 5.49 -14.06 21.66
CA PHE A 316 4.82 -12.76 21.80
C PHE A 316 5.53 -11.62 21.08
N LYS A 317 6.84 -11.75 20.85
CA LYS A 317 7.62 -10.75 20.10
C LYS A 317 7.40 -10.83 18.57
N GLN A 318 6.82 -11.91 18.08
CA GLN A 318 6.52 -12.12 16.64
C GLN A 318 5.18 -11.53 16.25
#